data_88e598fb904a7738e94dcdbafe98f383
#
_entry.id   88e598fb904a7738e94dcdbafe98f383
#
_cell.length_a   1.000
_cell.length_b   1.000
_cell.length_c   1.000
_cell.angle_alpha   90.00
_cell.angle_beta   90.00
_cell.angle_gamma   90.00
#
_symmetry.space_group_name_H-M   'P 1'
#
loop_
_entity.id
_entity.type
_entity.pdbx_description
1 polymer ?
#
loop_
_entity_poly.entity_id
_entity_poly.type
_entity_poly.pdbx_seq_one_letter_code
_entity_poly.pdbx_strand_id
1 'polypeptide(L)'
;MPRISGWNAATPRRSAPETAAARFELAGTLKTGMAEASDVAALPGGRFVVVGDKNDSVVIVGSDGKRTSLDLPGLKNGKSQLEGVAYDPVRHHLFVSREESRELLRYEWNPDKKTPPVLEKRFDLDDVNGPTNKGVEGLAYVPGDVSPTGQPQLLLAKEGKPRELSLIGDGGKGKPLNVKLEREVLAVCRDFSAATVDPRTGHLFLSSDESATVAQIKLVRDGDKILGKLVQSFPLRDEKGKSLDRVEGLSFNDKGDLFVLTENNGKLHQLNRK
;
A
#
# COMPACT_ATOMS: atom_id res chain seq x y z
N MET A 1 26.71 37.07 14.33
CA MET A 1 26.43 35.65 13.99
C MET A 1 25.49 35.12 15.06
N PRO A 2 24.23 34.86 14.80
CA PRO A 2 23.34 34.21 15.74
C PRO A 2 23.43 32.68 15.54
N ARG A 3 23.63 31.98 16.68
CA ARG A 3 23.60 30.51 16.76
C ARG A 3 22.17 30.03 16.59
N ILE A 4 21.95 29.12 15.62
CA ILE A 4 20.71 28.37 15.50
C ILE A 4 20.85 27.15 16.43
N SER A 5 20.28 27.30 17.64
CA SER A 5 20.03 26.17 18.55
C SER A 5 18.58 25.76 18.39
N GLY A 6 18.32 24.49 18.16
CA GLY A 6 16.95 23.97 18.24
C GLY A 6 16.67 22.75 17.38
N TRP A 7 17.47 21.70 17.54
CA TRP A 7 16.97 20.35 17.24
C TRP A 7 16.40 19.79 18.53
N ASN A 8 15.09 19.81 18.67
CA ASN A 8 14.41 19.14 19.77
C ASN A 8 14.64 17.63 19.63
N ALA A 9 15.18 17.08 20.71
CA ALA A 9 15.33 15.64 20.89
C ALA A 9 13.98 14.94 20.67
N ALA A 10 14.01 13.87 19.87
CA ALA A 10 12.87 13.01 19.68
C ALA A 10 12.33 12.55 21.03
N THR A 11 11.05 12.81 21.29
CA THR A 11 10.31 12.27 22.43
C THR A 11 10.50 10.75 22.47
N PRO A 12 10.80 10.14 23.61
CA PRO A 12 10.96 8.71 23.72
C PRO A 12 9.67 8.03 23.28
N ARG A 13 9.78 7.09 22.33
CA ARG A 13 8.66 6.25 21.84
C ARG A 13 7.97 5.66 23.06
N ARG A 14 6.69 5.95 23.24
CA ARG A 14 5.82 5.05 24.01
C ARG A 14 5.89 3.72 23.28
N SER A 15 6.37 2.67 23.94
CA SER A 15 6.17 1.30 23.48
C SER A 15 4.68 1.13 23.27
N ALA A 16 4.27 1.01 22.01
CA ALA A 16 2.90 0.64 21.71
C ALA A 16 2.61 -0.66 22.49
N PRO A 17 1.48 -0.76 23.19
CA PRO A 17 1.13 -2.01 23.84
C PRO A 17 1.21 -3.11 22.81
N GLU A 18 1.68 -4.28 23.22
CA GLU A 18 1.70 -5.50 22.41
C GLU A 18 0.27 -5.71 21.91
N THR A 19 0.02 -5.29 20.67
CA THR A 19 -1.33 -4.98 20.22
C THR A 19 -2.08 -6.29 20.01
N ALA A 20 -3.17 -6.45 20.73
CA ALA A 20 -4.18 -7.45 20.46
C ALA A 20 -4.50 -7.46 18.95
N ALA A 21 -4.79 -8.64 18.43
CA ALA A 21 -5.22 -8.85 17.06
C ALA A 21 -6.30 -7.83 16.67
N ALA A 22 -6.08 -7.08 15.60
CA ALA A 22 -7.02 -6.06 15.16
C ALA A 22 -8.33 -6.72 14.71
N ARG A 23 -9.46 -6.16 15.12
CA ARG A 23 -10.79 -6.62 14.70
C ARG A 23 -11.42 -5.58 13.80
N PHE A 24 -12.09 -6.04 12.76
CA PHE A 24 -12.74 -5.18 11.79
C PHE A 24 -14.18 -5.64 11.53
N GLU A 25 -15.06 -4.68 11.25
CA GLU A 25 -16.43 -4.91 10.87
C GLU A 25 -16.78 -4.07 9.65
N LEU A 26 -17.43 -4.69 8.66
CA LEU A 26 -17.88 -4.00 7.45
C LEU A 26 -18.87 -2.89 7.83
N ALA A 27 -18.58 -1.66 7.39
CA ALA A 27 -19.34 -0.46 7.73
C ALA A 27 -20.01 0.20 6.53
N GLY A 28 -19.50 -0.04 5.32
CA GLY A 28 -20.04 0.55 4.11
C GLY A 28 -19.24 0.21 2.87
N THR A 29 -19.70 0.72 1.74
CA THR A 29 -19.05 0.50 0.44
C THR A 29 -19.18 1.76 -0.42
N LEU A 30 -18.06 2.19 -1.00
CA LEU A 30 -17.99 3.27 -1.99
C LEU A 30 -17.75 2.68 -3.38
N LYS A 31 -18.23 3.34 -4.43
CA LYS A 31 -17.86 3.02 -5.81
C LYS A 31 -16.69 3.90 -6.24
N THR A 32 -15.61 3.34 -6.70
CA THR A 32 -14.46 4.12 -7.18
C THR A 32 -14.67 4.70 -8.57
N GLY A 33 -15.44 4.02 -9.40
CA GLY A 33 -15.61 4.37 -10.81
C GLY A 33 -14.40 4.00 -11.69
N MET A 34 -13.40 3.33 -11.10
CA MET A 34 -12.28 2.74 -11.83
C MET A 34 -12.70 1.36 -12.34
N ALA A 35 -12.55 1.14 -13.64
CA ALA A 35 -12.67 -0.19 -14.23
C ALA A 35 -11.34 -0.93 -14.06
N GLU A 36 -11.39 -2.21 -13.78
CA GLU A 36 -10.19 -3.03 -13.52
C GLU A 36 -9.26 -2.33 -12.51
N ALA A 37 -9.84 -2.05 -11.34
CA ALA A 37 -9.14 -1.36 -10.27
C ALA A 37 -8.12 -2.31 -9.63
N SER A 38 -6.84 -1.89 -9.60
CA SER A 38 -5.71 -2.73 -9.17
C SER A 38 -5.24 -2.39 -7.75
N ASP A 39 -5.21 -1.12 -7.33
CA ASP A 39 -4.79 -0.79 -5.96
C ASP A 39 -5.35 0.55 -5.49
N VAL A 40 -5.25 0.79 -4.16
CA VAL A 40 -5.77 1.98 -3.49
C VAL A 40 -4.83 2.49 -2.40
N ALA A 41 -4.62 3.80 -2.33
CA ALA A 41 -3.93 4.44 -1.22
C ALA A 41 -4.78 5.55 -0.58
N ALA A 42 -4.71 5.64 0.74
CA ALA A 42 -5.36 6.72 1.48
C ALA A 42 -4.63 8.04 1.26
N LEU A 43 -5.42 9.11 1.14
CA LEU A 43 -4.98 10.48 1.06
C LEU A 43 -5.47 11.28 2.28
N PRO A 44 -4.85 12.41 2.62
CA PRO A 44 -5.35 13.29 3.68
C PRO A 44 -6.81 13.67 3.47
N GLY A 45 -7.53 13.87 4.58
CA GLY A 45 -8.94 14.30 4.57
C GLY A 45 -9.93 13.19 4.20
N GLY A 46 -9.58 11.92 4.38
CA GLY A 46 -10.48 10.78 4.15
C GLY A 46 -10.76 10.52 2.67
N ARG A 47 -9.86 10.93 1.81
CA ARG A 47 -9.88 10.64 0.37
C ARG A 47 -9.02 9.44 0.05
N PHE A 48 -9.20 8.88 -1.13
CA PHE A 48 -8.43 7.76 -1.65
C PHE A 48 -8.00 8.04 -3.08
N VAL A 49 -6.83 7.56 -3.46
CA VAL A 49 -6.39 7.46 -4.84
C VAL A 49 -6.44 6.01 -5.28
N VAL A 50 -7.01 5.76 -6.45
CA VAL A 50 -7.19 4.42 -7.02
C VAL A 50 -6.53 4.38 -8.39
N VAL A 51 -5.78 3.32 -8.65
CA VAL A 51 -5.19 3.00 -9.95
C VAL A 51 -5.92 1.81 -10.57
N GLY A 52 -5.72 1.59 -11.86
CA GLY A 52 -6.25 0.44 -12.57
C GLY A 52 -5.49 0.16 -13.86
N ASP A 53 -5.48 -1.09 -14.27
CA ASP A 53 -4.66 -1.66 -15.33
C ASP A 53 -4.79 -0.93 -16.69
N LYS A 54 -5.98 -0.48 -17.05
CA LYS A 54 -6.25 0.06 -18.40
C LYS A 54 -6.22 1.58 -18.53
N ASN A 55 -5.71 2.28 -17.53
CA ASN A 55 -5.77 3.73 -17.47
C ASN A 55 -4.40 4.37 -17.27
N ASP A 56 -4.19 5.53 -17.89
CA ASP A 56 -3.04 6.42 -17.64
C ASP A 56 -3.39 7.51 -16.61
N SER A 57 -4.51 7.38 -15.94
CA SER A 57 -5.03 8.30 -14.94
C SER A 57 -5.37 7.57 -13.65
N VAL A 58 -5.38 8.29 -12.56
CA VAL A 58 -5.88 7.81 -11.27
C VAL A 58 -7.26 8.41 -10.99
N VAL A 59 -8.05 7.74 -10.16
CA VAL A 59 -9.31 8.29 -9.66
C VAL A 59 -9.15 8.66 -8.19
N ILE A 60 -9.46 9.91 -7.86
CA ILE A 60 -9.57 10.37 -6.48
C ILE A 60 -11.01 10.18 -6.03
N VAL A 61 -11.19 9.44 -4.95
CA VAL A 61 -12.49 9.15 -4.33
C VAL A 61 -12.58 9.89 -3.00
N GLY A 62 -13.56 10.77 -2.86
CA GLY A 62 -13.86 11.45 -1.60
C GLY A 62 -14.65 10.56 -0.64
N SER A 63 -14.60 10.89 0.66
CA SER A 63 -15.43 10.24 1.67
C SER A 63 -16.96 10.41 1.42
N ASP A 64 -17.33 11.44 0.66
CA ASP A 64 -18.70 11.71 0.19
C ASP A 64 -19.06 10.93 -1.10
N GLY A 65 -18.17 10.09 -1.60
CA GLY A 65 -18.31 9.32 -2.83
C GLY A 65 -18.10 10.11 -4.11
N LYS A 66 -17.75 11.41 -4.03
CA LYS A 66 -17.36 12.19 -5.21
C LYS A 66 -16.06 11.67 -5.80
N ARG A 67 -15.96 11.70 -7.11
CA ARG A 67 -14.85 11.17 -7.88
C ARG A 67 -14.30 12.22 -8.82
N THR A 68 -12.97 12.25 -8.93
CA THR A 68 -12.25 13.13 -9.85
C THR A 68 -11.16 12.32 -10.52
N SER A 69 -11.13 12.30 -11.85
CA SER A 69 -10.00 11.72 -12.59
C SER A 69 -8.84 12.70 -12.64
N LEU A 70 -7.62 12.16 -12.56
CA LEU A 70 -6.39 12.91 -12.58
C LEU A 70 -5.38 12.19 -13.47
N ASP A 71 -4.99 12.84 -14.57
CA ASP A 71 -4.01 12.29 -15.50
C ASP A 71 -2.61 12.27 -14.88
N LEU A 72 -1.87 11.18 -15.12
CA LEU A 72 -0.48 11.04 -14.70
C LEU A 72 0.46 11.43 -15.86
N PRO A 73 1.22 12.53 -15.74
CA PRO A 73 2.18 12.92 -16.76
C PRO A 73 3.25 11.84 -17.01
N GLY A 74 3.64 11.68 -18.27
CA GLY A 74 4.68 10.72 -18.66
C GLY A 74 4.18 9.30 -18.93
N LEU A 75 2.89 9.04 -18.74
CA LEU A 75 2.19 7.85 -19.22
C LEU A 75 1.59 8.14 -20.59
N LYS A 76 1.49 7.14 -21.45
CA LYS A 76 0.96 7.29 -22.83
C LYS A 76 0.25 6.01 -23.23
N ASN A 77 -0.81 6.16 -24.03
CA ASN A 77 -1.52 5.13 -24.77
C ASN A 77 -2.60 4.31 -24.05
N GLY A 78 -3.02 4.70 -22.84
CA GLY A 78 -4.15 4.05 -22.13
C GLY A 78 -3.91 2.57 -21.79
N LYS A 79 -2.64 2.15 -21.68
CA LYS A 79 -2.23 0.78 -21.37
C LYS A 79 -1.01 0.77 -20.46
N SER A 80 -1.08 1.56 -19.39
CA SER A 80 0.08 1.71 -18.52
C SER A 80 0.25 0.58 -17.52
N GLN A 81 -0.74 -0.31 -17.41
CA GLN A 81 -0.74 -1.45 -16.47
C GLN A 81 -0.30 -1.00 -15.08
N LEU A 82 -1.12 -0.11 -14.50
CA LEU A 82 -0.86 0.44 -13.17
C LEU A 82 -1.38 -0.55 -12.14
N GLU A 83 -0.48 -1.15 -11.35
CA GLU A 83 -0.81 -2.21 -10.43
C GLU A 83 -0.78 -1.75 -8.96
N GLY A 84 0.23 -1.01 -8.54
CA GLY A 84 0.35 -0.57 -7.16
C GLY A 84 0.34 0.94 -7.01
N VAL A 85 -0.24 1.44 -5.90
CA VAL A 85 -0.22 2.86 -5.57
C VAL A 85 0.07 3.10 -4.08
N ALA A 86 0.95 4.06 -3.79
CA ALA A 86 1.23 4.50 -2.42
C ALA A 86 1.37 6.01 -2.36
N TYR A 87 1.09 6.60 -1.19
CA TYR A 87 1.22 8.04 -0.98
C TYR A 87 2.01 8.35 0.30
N ASP A 88 3.03 9.21 0.16
CA ASP A 88 3.75 9.81 1.28
C ASP A 88 3.10 11.17 1.63
N PRO A 89 2.37 11.27 2.76
CA PRO A 89 1.68 12.50 3.13
C PRO A 89 2.63 13.59 3.64
N VAL A 90 3.86 13.25 4.02
CA VAL A 90 4.83 14.19 4.58
C VAL A 90 5.58 14.94 3.48
N ARG A 91 5.99 14.20 2.44
CA ARG A 91 6.73 14.78 1.30
C ARG A 91 5.85 15.07 0.09
N HIS A 92 4.57 14.68 0.16
CA HIS A 92 3.62 14.80 -0.94
C HIS A 92 4.09 14.04 -2.19
N HIS A 93 4.56 12.81 -2.00
CA HIS A 93 4.92 11.94 -3.11
C HIS A 93 3.85 10.88 -3.37
N LEU A 94 3.39 10.82 -4.61
CA LEU A 94 2.57 9.71 -5.11
C LEU A 94 3.50 8.74 -5.83
N PHE A 95 3.41 7.47 -5.47
CA PHE A 95 4.15 6.37 -6.10
C PHE A 95 3.16 5.46 -6.83
N VAL A 96 3.55 5.04 -8.04
CA VAL A 96 2.72 4.14 -8.85
C VAL A 96 3.63 3.11 -9.50
N SER A 97 3.33 1.83 -9.36
CA SER A 97 4.04 0.75 -10.06
C SER A 97 3.39 0.45 -11.41
N ARG A 98 4.23 0.04 -12.36
CA ARG A 98 3.84 -0.43 -13.69
C ARG A 98 4.36 -1.84 -13.89
N GLU A 99 3.48 -2.78 -14.18
CA GLU A 99 3.84 -4.18 -14.28
C GLU A 99 4.73 -4.46 -15.49
N GLU A 100 4.27 -4.20 -16.71
CA GLU A 100 4.96 -4.57 -17.95
C GLU A 100 6.33 -3.89 -18.07
N SER A 101 6.44 -2.61 -17.73
CA SER A 101 7.71 -1.88 -17.81
C SER A 101 8.59 -2.06 -16.58
N ARG A 102 8.12 -2.73 -15.53
CA ARG A 102 8.81 -2.93 -14.26
C ARG A 102 9.37 -1.63 -13.69
N GLU A 103 8.57 -0.60 -13.74
CA GLU A 103 8.93 0.73 -13.25
C GLU A 103 8.12 1.10 -12.03
N LEU A 104 8.75 1.80 -11.11
CA LEU A 104 8.08 2.59 -10.09
C LEU A 104 8.22 4.06 -10.44
N LEU A 105 7.10 4.76 -10.58
CA LEU A 105 7.04 6.18 -10.86
C LEU A 105 6.81 6.94 -9.56
N ARG A 106 7.57 8.02 -9.34
CA ARG A 106 7.34 8.97 -8.26
C ARG A 106 6.92 10.31 -8.82
N TYR A 107 5.80 10.80 -8.32
CA TYR A 107 5.27 12.12 -8.65
C TYR A 107 5.32 13.02 -7.40
N GLU A 108 5.74 14.26 -7.56
CA GLU A 108 5.43 15.33 -6.62
C GLU A 108 3.97 15.73 -6.82
N TRP A 109 3.15 15.58 -5.77
CA TRP A 109 1.74 15.89 -5.84
C TRP A 109 1.11 16.11 -4.46
N ASN A 110 0.58 17.31 -4.26
CA ASN A 110 -0.20 17.62 -3.07
C ASN A 110 -1.69 17.59 -3.41
N PRO A 111 -2.48 16.61 -2.89
CA PRO A 111 -3.89 16.47 -3.21
C PRO A 111 -4.78 17.62 -2.71
N ASP A 112 -4.27 18.50 -1.85
CA ASP A 112 -4.98 19.69 -1.38
C ASP A 112 -4.80 20.89 -2.33
N LYS A 113 -3.88 20.78 -3.28
CA LYS A 113 -3.65 21.79 -4.32
C LYS A 113 -4.33 21.37 -5.62
N LYS A 114 -4.78 22.36 -6.39
CA LYS A 114 -5.35 22.14 -7.74
C LYS A 114 -4.29 21.92 -8.83
N THR A 115 -3.04 21.70 -8.44
CA THR A 115 -1.94 21.47 -9.40
C THR A 115 -1.90 19.99 -9.78
N PRO A 116 -1.66 19.66 -11.07
CA PRO A 116 -1.48 18.28 -11.49
C PRO A 116 -0.20 17.67 -10.88
N PRO A 117 -0.10 16.33 -10.81
CA PRO A 117 1.13 15.65 -10.43
C PRO A 117 2.28 16.00 -11.39
N VAL A 118 3.49 16.09 -10.85
CA VAL A 118 4.71 16.28 -11.64
C VAL A 118 5.57 15.02 -11.51
N LEU A 119 5.85 14.35 -12.62
CA LEU A 119 6.73 13.19 -12.63
C LEU A 119 8.16 13.64 -12.29
N GLU A 120 8.65 13.21 -11.13
CA GLU A 120 10.00 13.53 -10.67
C GLU A 120 11.02 12.45 -11.03
N LYS A 121 10.62 11.18 -10.90
CA LYS A 121 11.57 10.08 -11.02
C LYS A 121 10.93 8.78 -11.47
N ARG A 122 11.74 7.98 -12.17
CA ARG A 122 11.48 6.58 -12.52
C ARG A 122 12.52 5.72 -11.84
N PHE A 123 12.10 4.62 -11.28
CA PHE A 123 12.95 3.60 -10.67
C PHE A 123 12.74 2.29 -11.42
N ASP A 124 13.84 1.64 -11.73
CA ASP A 124 13.81 0.29 -12.26
C ASP A 124 13.59 -0.71 -11.12
N LEU A 125 12.68 -1.64 -11.31
CA LEU A 125 12.35 -2.71 -10.37
C LEU A 125 12.86 -4.08 -10.81
N ASP A 126 13.75 -4.18 -11.78
CA ASP A 126 14.27 -5.46 -12.30
C ASP A 126 14.84 -6.36 -11.20
N ASP A 127 15.51 -5.77 -10.22
CA ASP A 127 16.04 -6.49 -9.05
C ASP A 127 14.94 -7.06 -8.12
N VAL A 128 13.72 -6.52 -8.20
CA VAL A 128 12.59 -6.92 -7.35
C VAL A 128 11.68 -7.90 -8.08
N ASN A 129 11.44 -7.66 -9.34
CA ASN A 129 10.43 -8.40 -10.11
C ASN A 129 10.90 -9.77 -10.61
N GLY A 130 12.20 -10.01 -10.77
CA GLY A 130 12.72 -11.25 -11.36
C GLY A 130 12.25 -11.48 -12.81
N PRO A 131 12.48 -12.68 -13.38
CA PRO A 131 12.30 -12.91 -14.81
C PRO A 131 10.87 -13.20 -15.29
N THR A 132 9.83 -13.13 -14.48
CA THR A 132 8.46 -13.56 -14.82
C THR A 132 7.47 -12.41 -14.90
N ASN A 133 6.39 -12.60 -15.68
CA ASN A 133 5.29 -11.66 -15.94
C ASN A 133 4.37 -11.38 -14.73
N LYS A 134 4.85 -11.57 -13.51
CA LYS A 134 4.12 -11.31 -12.27
C LYS A 134 4.91 -10.29 -11.46
N GLY A 135 4.49 -9.06 -11.61
CA GLY A 135 5.15 -7.88 -11.07
C GLY A 135 4.84 -7.57 -9.62
N VAL A 136 5.01 -6.31 -9.27
CA VAL A 136 4.62 -5.75 -7.98
C VAL A 136 3.15 -5.40 -8.04
N GLU A 137 2.32 -6.20 -7.37
CA GLU A 137 0.87 -6.02 -7.28
C GLU A 137 0.49 -5.10 -6.11
N GLY A 138 1.12 -5.30 -4.95
CA GLY A 138 0.86 -4.48 -3.77
C GLY A 138 1.97 -3.46 -3.50
N LEU A 139 1.59 -2.20 -3.29
CA LEU A 139 2.50 -1.12 -2.95
C LEU A 139 2.01 -0.39 -1.70
N ALA A 140 2.87 -0.21 -0.70
CA ALA A 140 2.53 0.55 0.49
C ALA A 140 3.62 1.50 0.92
N TYR A 141 3.24 2.71 1.38
CA TYR A 141 4.14 3.60 2.08
C TYR A 141 4.27 3.17 3.55
N VAL A 142 5.51 3.05 4.01
CA VAL A 142 5.85 2.70 5.39
C VAL A 142 6.48 3.93 6.05
N PRO A 143 5.76 4.65 6.93
CA PRO A 143 6.31 5.79 7.66
C PRO A 143 7.53 5.42 8.49
N GLY A 144 8.49 6.34 8.62
CA GLY A 144 9.77 6.05 9.29
C GLY A 144 9.64 5.70 10.77
N ASP A 145 8.62 6.22 11.46
CA ASP A 145 8.36 5.96 12.88
C ASP A 145 7.84 4.54 13.15
N VAL A 146 7.23 3.89 12.16
CA VAL A 146 6.74 2.51 12.24
C VAL A 146 7.56 1.53 11.38
N SER A 147 8.47 2.04 10.56
CA SER A 147 9.37 1.22 9.76
C SER A 147 10.36 0.43 10.64
N PRO A 148 10.64 -0.84 10.33
CA PRO A 148 11.64 -1.62 11.06
C PRO A 148 13.07 -1.07 10.91
N THR A 149 13.32 -0.21 9.93
CA THR A 149 14.61 0.44 9.73
C THR A 149 14.72 1.83 10.37
N GLY A 150 13.60 2.39 10.83
CA GLY A 150 13.52 3.76 11.35
C GLY A 150 13.57 4.85 10.26
N GLN A 151 13.48 4.46 8.99
CA GLN A 151 13.45 5.36 7.83
C GLN A 151 12.18 5.13 7.00
N PRO A 152 11.63 6.15 6.34
CA PRO A 152 10.53 5.97 5.40
C PRO A 152 10.92 5.02 4.27
N GLN A 153 10.02 4.11 3.92
CA GLN A 153 10.24 3.10 2.90
C GLN A 153 8.96 2.85 2.10
N LEU A 154 9.12 2.19 0.96
CA LEU A 154 8.04 1.56 0.24
C LEU A 154 8.14 0.06 0.45
N LEU A 155 7.01 -0.57 0.75
CA LEU A 155 6.85 -2.01 0.73
C LEU A 155 6.35 -2.41 -0.65
N LEU A 156 6.99 -3.39 -1.24
CA LEU A 156 6.65 -3.99 -2.52
C LEU A 156 6.22 -5.43 -2.26
N ALA A 157 5.02 -5.80 -2.68
CA ALA A 157 4.51 -7.16 -2.62
C ALA A 157 4.45 -7.76 -4.02
N LYS A 158 5.18 -8.85 -4.25
CA LYS A 158 5.24 -9.56 -5.52
C LYS A 158 4.31 -10.78 -5.50
N GLU A 159 3.38 -10.84 -6.44
CA GLU A 159 2.40 -11.92 -6.56
C GLU A 159 3.02 -13.27 -6.90
N GLY A 160 3.88 -13.29 -7.89
CA GLY A 160 4.39 -14.53 -8.51
C GLY A 160 5.30 -15.38 -7.62
N LYS A 161 5.54 -16.64 -8.04
CA LYS A 161 6.49 -17.53 -7.38
C LYS A 161 7.93 -17.24 -7.82
N PRO A 162 8.88 -17.05 -6.88
CA PRO A 162 8.65 -16.98 -5.44
C PRO A 162 7.87 -15.72 -5.06
N ARG A 163 6.94 -15.84 -4.10
CA ARG A 163 6.25 -14.69 -3.49
C ARG A 163 7.23 -13.96 -2.61
N GLU A 164 7.37 -12.67 -2.79
CA GLU A 164 8.37 -11.87 -2.12
C GLU A 164 7.79 -10.57 -1.58
N LEU A 165 8.27 -10.16 -0.44
CA LEU A 165 8.07 -8.82 0.10
C LEU A 165 9.42 -8.14 0.20
N SER A 166 9.51 -6.90 -0.24
CA SER A 166 10.72 -6.11 -0.17
C SER A 166 10.44 -4.70 0.33
N LEU A 167 11.38 -4.17 1.10
CA LEU A 167 11.38 -2.76 1.51
C LEU A 167 12.45 -2.03 0.73
N ILE A 168 12.07 -0.94 0.08
CA ILE A 168 13.01 -0.03 -0.61
C ILE A 168 12.93 1.36 0.00
N GLY A 169 14.03 2.10 -0.02
CA GLY A 169 14.00 3.51 0.36
C GLY A 169 13.16 4.32 -0.62
N ASP A 170 12.41 5.29 -0.13
CA ASP A 170 11.55 6.18 -0.94
C ASP A 170 12.32 7.01 -1.97
N GLY A 171 13.62 7.16 -1.79
CA GLY A 171 14.54 7.75 -2.78
C GLY A 171 15.01 6.77 -3.86
N GLY A 172 14.64 5.48 -3.77
CA GLY A 172 15.07 4.41 -4.69
C GLY A 172 16.58 4.18 -4.69
N LYS A 173 17.26 4.55 -3.62
CA LYS A 173 18.69 4.27 -3.43
C LYS A 173 18.87 3.08 -2.50
N GLY A 174 19.79 2.19 -2.85
CA GLY A 174 20.12 1.00 -2.08
C GLY A 174 19.45 -0.27 -2.62
N LYS A 175 19.96 -1.40 -2.18
CA LYS A 175 19.37 -2.71 -2.50
C LYS A 175 18.06 -2.90 -1.75
N PRO A 176 17.06 -3.53 -2.36
CA PRO A 176 15.84 -3.94 -1.66
C PRO A 176 16.19 -4.81 -0.45
N LEU A 177 15.53 -4.54 0.67
CA LEU A 177 15.63 -5.36 1.87
C LEU A 177 14.51 -6.40 1.82
N ASN A 178 14.85 -7.64 1.56
CA ASN A 178 13.87 -8.72 1.53
C ASN A 178 13.31 -8.99 2.92
N VAL A 179 11.98 -9.09 3.02
CA VAL A 179 11.28 -9.51 4.21
C VAL A 179 11.14 -11.03 4.21
N LYS A 180 11.79 -11.69 5.14
CA LYS A 180 11.64 -13.14 5.33
C LYS A 180 10.34 -13.43 6.07
N LEU A 181 9.35 -13.98 5.37
CA LEU A 181 8.07 -14.37 5.96
C LEU A 181 8.18 -15.71 6.69
N GLU A 182 7.50 -15.81 7.85
CA GLU A 182 7.29 -17.07 8.52
C GLU A 182 6.43 -18.02 7.67
N ARG A 183 6.58 -19.32 7.90
CA ARG A 183 5.84 -20.37 7.17
C ARG A 183 4.33 -20.22 7.32
N GLU A 184 3.88 -19.77 8.47
CA GLU A 184 2.48 -19.52 8.83
C GLU A 184 1.86 -18.44 7.93
N VAL A 185 2.58 -17.36 7.60
CA VAL A 185 2.14 -16.33 6.65
C VAL A 185 1.94 -16.94 5.27
N LEU A 186 2.93 -17.73 4.80
CA LEU A 186 2.88 -18.37 3.47
C LEU A 186 1.79 -19.44 3.38
N ALA A 187 1.36 -19.99 4.52
CA ALA A 187 0.28 -20.96 4.60
C ALA A 187 -1.12 -20.31 4.48
N VAL A 188 -1.29 -19.10 5.01
CA VAL A 188 -2.59 -18.38 4.97
C VAL A 188 -2.74 -17.50 3.73
N CYS A 189 -1.66 -16.99 3.14
CA CYS A 189 -1.67 -16.23 1.89
C CYS A 189 -1.08 -17.06 0.76
N ARG A 190 -1.90 -17.54 -0.16
CA ARG A 190 -1.45 -18.36 -1.30
C ARG A 190 -0.83 -17.56 -2.43
N ASP A 191 -1.21 -16.33 -2.56
CA ASP A 191 -0.68 -15.27 -3.42
C ASP A 191 -0.54 -13.97 -2.62
N PHE A 192 -0.07 -12.88 -3.23
CA PHE A 192 -0.02 -11.55 -2.66
C PHE A 192 -0.67 -10.58 -3.65
N SER A 193 -1.92 -10.18 -3.37
CA SER A 193 -2.69 -9.30 -4.25
C SER A 193 -2.64 -7.83 -3.81
N ALA A 194 -2.57 -7.54 -2.51
CA ALA A 194 -2.40 -6.18 -2.02
C ALA A 194 -1.66 -6.12 -0.70
N ALA A 195 -1.05 -4.98 -0.41
CA ALA A 195 -0.35 -4.75 0.84
C ALA A 195 -0.59 -3.34 1.37
N THR A 196 -0.73 -3.19 2.69
CA THR A 196 -0.77 -1.89 3.36
C THR A 196 -0.16 -1.97 4.75
N VAL A 197 0.24 -0.84 5.31
CA VAL A 197 0.76 -0.75 6.68
C VAL A 197 -0.20 0.05 7.55
N ASP A 198 -0.60 -0.52 8.68
CA ASP A 198 -1.35 0.21 9.70
C ASP A 198 -0.47 1.33 10.29
N PRO A 199 -0.79 2.60 10.07
CA PRO A 199 0.05 3.71 10.52
C PRO A 199 0.12 3.84 12.05
N ARG A 200 -0.77 3.17 12.78
CA ARG A 200 -0.84 3.20 14.25
C ARG A 200 0.06 2.16 14.91
N THR A 201 0.26 1.02 14.27
CA THR A 201 0.96 -0.13 14.85
C THR A 201 2.22 -0.52 14.10
N GLY A 202 2.36 -0.09 12.84
CA GLY A 202 3.41 -0.54 11.94
C GLY A 202 3.24 -1.98 11.46
N HIS A 203 2.09 -2.62 11.77
CA HIS A 203 1.82 -3.95 11.24
C HIS A 203 1.46 -3.87 9.76
N LEU A 204 2.04 -4.77 8.99
CA LEU A 204 1.67 -5.02 7.61
C LEU A 204 0.38 -5.81 7.55
N PHE A 205 -0.51 -5.43 6.64
CA PHE A 205 -1.68 -6.20 6.22
C PHE A 205 -1.48 -6.61 4.78
N LEU A 206 -1.56 -7.91 4.54
CA LEU A 206 -1.31 -8.53 3.24
C LEU A 206 -2.54 -9.33 2.83
N SER A 207 -3.12 -9.03 1.67
CA SER A 207 -4.23 -9.82 1.13
C SER A 207 -3.75 -10.93 0.23
N SER A 208 -4.57 -11.95 0.16
CA SER A 208 -4.48 -13.04 -0.78
C SER A 208 -5.86 -13.23 -1.42
N ASP A 209 -5.96 -13.06 -2.72
CA ASP A 209 -7.19 -13.29 -3.48
C ASP A 209 -7.51 -14.80 -3.53
N GLU A 210 -6.52 -15.64 -3.85
CA GLU A 210 -6.69 -17.10 -3.86
C GLU A 210 -7.18 -17.67 -2.53
N SER A 211 -6.85 -17.02 -1.41
CA SER A 211 -7.26 -17.48 -0.06
C SER A 211 -8.45 -16.69 0.50
N ALA A 212 -8.90 -15.63 -0.17
CA ALA A 212 -9.91 -14.66 0.29
C ALA A 212 -9.66 -14.22 1.75
N THR A 213 -8.43 -13.86 2.06
CA THR A 213 -7.93 -13.65 3.43
C THR A 213 -7.01 -12.44 3.49
N VAL A 214 -7.02 -11.77 4.64
CA VAL A 214 -5.99 -10.79 5.03
C VAL A 214 -5.17 -11.37 6.18
N ALA A 215 -3.85 -11.31 6.06
CA ALA A 215 -2.91 -11.58 7.15
C ALA A 215 -2.42 -10.28 7.76
N GLN A 216 -2.48 -10.16 9.08
CA GLN A 216 -1.81 -9.13 9.86
C GLN A 216 -0.44 -9.66 10.28
N ILE A 217 0.62 -8.93 9.95
CA ILE A 217 2.01 -9.37 10.05
C ILE A 217 2.80 -8.30 10.82
N LYS A 218 3.53 -8.72 11.84
CA LYS A 218 4.49 -7.86 12.54
C LYS A 218 5.84 -7.93 11.83
N LEU A 219 6.36 -6.78 11.41
CA LEU A 219 7.71 -6.68 10.88
C LEU A 219 8.69 -6.50 12.04
N VAL A 220 9.72 -7.34 12.10
CA VAL A 220 10.73 -7.33 13.17
C VAL A 220 12.12 -7.32 12.54
N ARG A 221 12.96 -6.39 12.97
CA ARG A 221 14.36 -6.39 12.59
C ARG A 221 15.14 -7.40 13.43
N ASP A 222 15.91 -8.25 12.77
CA ASP A 222 16.79 -9.24 13.37
C ASP A 222 18.18 -9.12 12.69
N GLY A 223 19.06 -8.34 13.29
CA GLY A 223 20.33 -7.95 12.69
C GLY A 223 20.12 -7.19 11.38
N ASP A 224 20.62 -7.78 10.28
CA ASP A 224 20.49 -7.22 8.92
C ASP A 224 19.25 -7.74 8.17
N LYS A 225 18.42 -8.54 8.84
CA LYS A 225 17.22 -9.14 8.25
C LYS A 225 15.96 -8.50 8.79
N ILE A 226 14.93 -8.49 7.96
CA ILE A 226 13.57 -8.17 8.36
C ILE A 226 12.76 -9.47 8.34
N LEU A 227 12.12 -9.78 9.47
CA LEU A 227 11.25 -10.95 9.61
C LEU A 227 9.81 -10.49 9.64
N GLY A 228 8.94 -11.18 8.89
CA GLY A 228 7.49 -11.00 8.93
C GLY A 228 6.84 -12.13 9.70
N LYS A 229 6.29 -11.83 10.88
CA LYS A 229 5.66 -12.78 11.79
C LYS A 229 4.15 -12.65 11.75
N LEU A 230 3.45 -13.77 11.58
CA LEU A 230 1.99 -13.78 11.59
C LEU A 230 1.46 -13.38 12.98
N VAL A 231 0.60 -12.37 13.02
CA VAL A 231 -0.15 -11.99 14.22
C VAL A 231 -1.51 -12.68 14.21
N GLN A 232 -2.21 -12.60 13.07
CA GLN A 232 -3.48 -13.27 12.81
C GLN A 232 -3.79 -13.28 11.32
N SER A 233 -4.82 -14.04 10.93
CA SER A 233 -5.48 -13.92 9.63
C SER A 233 -6.98 -13.91 9.81
N PHE A 234 -7.69 -13.25 8.91
CA PHE A 234 -9.15 -13.20 8.91
C PHE A 234 -9.70 -13.19 7.49
N PRO A 235 -10.87 -13.83 7.26
CA PRO A 235 -11.49 -13.84 5.95
C PRO A 235 -12.12 -12.48 5.64
N LEU A 236 -12.09 -12.09 4.38
CA LEU A 236 -12.80 -10.94 3.88
C LEU A 236 -14.21 -11.35 3.41
N ARG A 237 -15.24 -10.73 3.99
CA ARG A 237 -16.64 -11.07 3.70
C ARG A 237 -17.47 -9.83 3.46
N ASP A 238 -18.44 -9.93 2.55
CA ASP A 238 -19.46 -8.92 2.32
C ASP A 238 -20.54 -8.94 3.42
N GLU A 239 -21.53 -8.05 3.30
CA GLU A 239 -22.67 -7.92 4.24
C GLU A 239 -23.52 -9.20 4.34
N LYS A 240 -23.46 -10.08 3.34
CA LYS A 240 -24.18 -11.35 3.30
C LYS A 240 -23.32 -12.53 3.79
N GLY A 241 -22.11 -12.26 4.25
CA GLY A 241 -21.16 -13.27 4.69
C GLY A 241 -20.47 -14.03 3.54
N LYS A 242 -20.68 -13.63 2.27
CA LYS A 242 -19.97 -14.17 1.12
C LYS A 242 -18.54 -13.61 1.10
N SER A 243 -17.55 -14.43 0.73
CA SER A 243 -16.17 -13.96 0.51
C SER A 243 -16.15 -12.83 -0.52
N LEU A 244 -15.37 -11.80 -0.23
CA LEU A 244 -15.01 -10.80 -1.24
C LEU A 244 -14.15 -11.48 -2.29
N ASP A 245 -14.43 -11.18 -3.53
CA ASP A 245 -13.80 -11.78 -4.70
C ASP A 245 -12.92 -10.72 -5.37
N ARG A 246 -11.76 -11.13 -5.84
CA ARG A 246 -10.77 -10.27 -6.49
C ARG A 246 -10.41 -9.03 -5.66
N VAL A 247 -9.80 -9.28 -4.52
CA VAL A 247 -9.27 -8.23 -3.64
C VAL A 247 -7.92 -7.79 -4.18
N GLU A 248 -7.85 -6.60 -4.75
CA GLU A 248 -6.65 -6.07 -5.41
C GLU A 248 -6.03 -4.87 -4.67
N GLY A 249 -6.72 -4.30 -3.69
CA GLY A 249 -6.17 -3.16 -2.96
C GLY A 249 -6.52 -3.14 -1.48
N LEU A 250 -5.58 -2.69 -0.66
CA LEU A 250 -5.75 -2.45 0.77
C LEU A 250 -5.24 -1.06 1.16
N SER A 251 -5.96 -0.36 2.02
CA SER A 251 -5.47 0.90 2.58
C SER A 251 -6.03 1.17 3.96
N PHE A 252 -5.27 1.86 4.81
CA PHE A 252 -5.77 2.41 6.07
C PHE A 252 -6.03 3.90 5.95
N ASN A 253 -7.14 4.37 6.53
CA ASN A 253 -7.34 5.81 6.73
C ASN A 253 -6.66 6.29 8.03
N ASP A 254 -6.71 7.60 8.27
CA ASP A 254 -6.12 8.23 9.46
C ASP A 254 -6.76 7.77 10.78
N LYS A 255 -7.97 7.20 10.73
CA LYS A 255 -8.68 6.66 11.91
C LYS A 255 -8.29 5.21 12.21
N GLY A 256 -7.56 4.56 11.30
CA GLY A 256 -7.17 3.15 11.41
C GLY A 256 -8.27 2.18 10.94
N ASP A 257 -9.26 2.66 10.18
CA ASP A 257 -10.19 1.79 9.48
C ASP A 257 -9.52 1.21 8.24
N LEU A 258 -9.76 -0.06 7.96
CA LEU A 258 -9.23 -0.75 6.79
C LEU A 258 -10.19 -0.61 5.61
N PHE A 259 -9.66 -0.26 4.47
CA PHE A 259 -10.37 -0.22 3.20
C PHE A 259 -9.86 -1.33 2.29
N VAL A 260 -10.79 -2.03 1.65
CA VAL A 260 -10.56 -3.18 0.77
C VAL A 260 -11.13 -2.87 -0.59
N LEU A 261 -10.28 -2.83 -1.61
CA LEU A 261 -10.68 -2.63 -2.99
C LEU A 261 -10.91 -3.97 -3.69
N THR A 262 -12.01 -4.07 -4.45
CA THR A 262 -12.28 -5.22 -5.31
C THR A 262 -12.32 -4.79 -6.78
N GLU A 263 -11.64 -5.55 -7.66
CA GLU A 263 -11.46 -5.25 -9.08
C GLU A 263 -12.77 -5.19 -9.86
N ASN A 264 -13.54 -6.28 -9.86
CA ASN A 264 -14.66 -6.52 -10.79
C ASN A 264 -15.73 -5.43 -10.86
N ASN A 265 -15.85 -4.61 -9.85
CA ASN A 265 -16.89 -3.58 -9.77
C ASN A 265 -16.37 -2.26 -9.22
N GLY A 266 -15.05 -2.14 -9.03
CA GLY A 266 -14.39 -0.97 -8.50
C GLY A 266 -15.00 -0.54 -7.15
N LYS A 267 -15.27 -1.49 -6.26
CA LYS A 267 -15.82 -1.20 -4.94
C LYS A 267 -14.74 -1.09 -3.90
N LEU A 268 -14.85 -0.07 -3.07
CA LEU A 268 -14.03 0.17 -1.91
C LEU A 268 -14.87 -0.10 -0.65
N HIS A 269 -14.62 -1.22 0.01
CA HIS A 269 -15.32 -1.65 1.22
C HIS A 269 -14.63 -1.07 2.44
N GLN A 270 -15.36 -0.36 3.29
CA GLN A 270 -14.87 0.17 4.55
C GLN A 270 -15.10 -0.84 5.68
N LEU A 271 -14.05 -1.18 6.38
CA LEU A 271 -14.07 -2.03 7.57
C LEU A 271 -13.61 -1.19 8.77
N ASN A 272 -14.54 -0.87 9.66
CA ASN A 272 -14.23 -0.10 10.86
C ASN A 272 -13.49 -0.98 11.87
N ARG A 273 -12.45 -0.41 12.47
CA ARG A 273 -11.73 -1.04 13.58
C ARG A 273 -12.61 -1.04 14.84
N LYS A 274 -12.62 -2.18 15.56
CA LYS A 274 -13.30 -2.38 16.85
C LYS A 274 -12.34 -2.17 18.03
#